data_6dff37a1df9af563b3425f8616d1f0ef
#
_entry.id   6dff37a1df9af563b3425f8616d1f0ef
#
_cell.length_a   1.000
_cell.length_b   1.000
_cell.length_c   1.000
_cell.angle_alpha   90.00
_cell.angle_beta   90.00
_cell.angle_gamma   90.00
#
_symmetry.space_group_name_H-M   'P 1'
#
loop_
_entity.id
_entity.type
_entity.pdbx_description
1 polymer ?
#
loop_
_entity_poly.entity_id
_entity_poly.type
_entity_poly.pdbx_seq_one_letter_code
_entity_poly.pdbx_strand_id
1 'polypeptide(L)'
;MTSTPNKLSASPTIPQNKGKEKKFDISDILEDGPIPMDKGDTQNLDLDEKLRKAYFWITNFAIINPFYDIEYNDTPPLRFSIGDSKSTITLPTAQSYSSFVLLPLLSLIVKGKCLLVGGPGRGKTASAILMGVLAGYSIKEIKRAIQHGQPQMTITDLLGNPLPSDMMQAKSMDEIKIAWRKWLGMQVKIIDEYNRIPTRTQSALLTIMGDNYAEIYDQIYECPDAAWYLTANDDAGGGTYQVIEALKDRIDVVVKAPHFNTRFIKELIQRVEEGYKPESLVPKEIIFSEEEMKNIGEQIKQVNFPPGLRRRMEFFASQFEFMEYAGEQLEYKTKDTAKLSATDFSRLSSLETGKDKIKDIGSQTKNGLSVRAIFTCINYAKALSYFRGLSEVTLDDLSHVLPFVLHDKLVQNIDSPFFEEADNQIYRSDR
;
A
#
# COMPACT_ATOMS: atom_id res chain seq x y z
N MET A 1 -19.51 -78.20 32.38
CA MET A 1 -20.07 -76.84 32.27
C MET A 1 -19.03 -75.99 31.61
N THR A 2 -19.27 -75.74 30.39
CA THR A 2 -18.39 -75.15 29.38
C THR A 2 -18.46 -73.65 29.42
N SER A 3 -17.33 -72.98 29.55
CA SER A 3 -17.21 -71.54 29.29
C SER A 3 -16.21 -71.30 28.14
N THR A 4 -16.73 -70.80 27.08
CA THR A 4 -16.04 -70.37 25.88
C THR A 4 -15.19 -69.06 26.10
N PRO A 5 -13.98 -68.94 25.56
CA PRO A 5 -13.22 -67.70 25.64
C PRO A 5 -13.62 -66.78 24.54
N ASN A 6 -13.73 -65.49 24.93
CA ASN A 6 -14.07 -64.35 24.14
C ASN A 6 -12.92 -63.99 23.12
N LYS A 7 -13.26 -63.90 21.84
CA LYS A 7 -12.35 -63.45 20.81
C LYS A 7 -12.12 -61.93 20.94
N LEU A 8 -10.90 -61.57 21.26
CA LEU A 8 -10.42 -60.20 21.08
C LEU A 8 -10.42 -59.81 19.57
N SER A 9 -11.17 -58.80 19.24
CA SER A 9 -11.25 -58.25 17.91
C SER A 9 -9.92 -57.52 17.56
N ALA A 10 -9.39 -57.87 16.42
CA ALA A 10 -8.20 -57.24 15.86
C ALA A 10 -8.46 -55.74 15.57
N SER A 11 -7.52 -54.90 16.00
CA SER A 11 -7.46 -53.48 15.64
C SER A 11 -7.29 -53.33 14.11
N PRO A 12 -7.98 -52.41 13.49
CA PRO A 12 -7.78 -52.17 12.08
C PRO A 12 -6.38 -51.57 11.83
N THR A 13 -5.62 -52.26 11.01
CA THR A 13 -4.35 -51.79 10.48
C THR A 13 -4.58 -50.53 9.63
N ILE A 14 -3.99 -49.43 10.04
CA ILE A 14 -3.97 -48.18 9.27
C ILE A 14 -3.12 -48.45 8.03
N PRO A 15 -3.61 -48.26 6.80
CA PRO A 15 -2.78 -48.34 5.62
C PRO A 15 -1.80 -47.19 5.67
N GLN A 16 -0.50 -47.48 5.69
CA GLN A 16 0.56 -46.52 5.42
C GLN A 16 0.47 -46.13 3.94
N ASN A 17 -0.28 -45.06 3.68
CA ASN A 17 -0.28 -44.44 2.37
C ASN A 17 0.99 -43.59 2.27
N LYS A 18 1.98 -44.12 1.52
CA LYS A 18 3.11 -43.34 1.02
C LYS A 18 2.60 -42.37 -0.06
N GLY A 19 1.70 -41.48 0.33
CA GLY A 19 1.29 -40.36 -0.50
C GLY A 19 2.40 -39.32 -0.46
N LYS A 20 2.96 -39.03 -1.61
CA LYS A 20 3.72 -37.80 -1.84
C LYS A 20 2.93 -36.65 -1.23
N GLU A 21 3.52 -35.87 -0.32
CA GLU A 21 2.94 -34.61 0.16
C GLU A 21 2.54 -33.81 -1.09
N LYS A 22 1.26 -33.70 -1.34
CA LYS A 22 0.76 -32.80 -2.38
C LYS A 22 1.19 -31.41 -1.94
N LYS A 23 2.12 -30.83 -2.68
CA LYS A 23 2.38 -29.40 -2.57
C LYS A 23 1.05 -28.69 -2.77
N PHE A 24 0.74 -27.78 -1.89
CA PHE A 24 -0.43 -26.93 -1.97
C PHE A 24 -0.43 -26.25 -3.36
N ASP A 25 -1.40 -26.58 -4.19
CA ASP A 25 -1.55 -26.03 -5.53
C ASP A 25 -2.65 -24.96 -5.49
N ILE A 26 -2.36 -23.84 -6.10
CA ILE A 26 -3.33 -22.72 -6.21
C ILE A 26 -4.59 -23.17 -6.98
N SER A 27 -4.45 -24.15 -7.89
CA SER A 27 -5.58 -24.74 -8.60
C SER A 27 -6.58 -25.39 -7.65
N ASP A 28 -6.12 -25.98 -6.53
CA ASP A 28 -7.01 -26.61 -5.52
C ASP A 28 -7.89 -25.55 -4.80
N ILE A 29 -7.41 -24.31 -4.63
CA ILE A 29 -8.22 -23.20 -4.10
C ILE A 29 -9.16 -22.64 -5.15
N LEU A 30 -8.71 -22.59 -6.39
CA LEU A 30 -9.45 -21.97 -7.48
C LEU A 30 -10.51 -22.90 -8.06
N GLU A 31 -10.39 -24.23 -7.88
CA GLU A 31 -11.43 -25.20 -8.24
C GLU A 31 -12.61 -25.17 -7.25
N ASP A 32 -12.35 -24.89 -5.97
CA ASP A 32 -13.36 -24.85 -4.90
C ASP A 32 -13.69 -23.43 -4.39
N GLY A 33 -12.99 -22.40 -4.90
CA GLY A 33 -13.09 -21.02 -4.47
C GLY A 33 -14.22 -20.23 -5.17
N PRO A 34 -14.48 -19.00 -4.73
CA PRO A 34 -15.53 -18.14 -5.30
C PRO A 34 -15.28 -17.69 -6.74
N ILE A 35 -14.14 -18.04 -7.32
CA ILE A 35 -13.78 -17.73 -8.71
C ILE A 35 -13.70 -19.05 -9.48
N PRO A 36 -14.72 -19.42 -10.29
CA PRO A 36 -14.64 -20.57 -11.18
C PRO A 36 -13.54 -20.33 -12.20
N MET A 37 -12.49 -21.15 -12.21
CA MET A 37 -11.54 -21.16 -13.33
C MET A 37 -12.06 -22.08 -14.42
N ASP A 38 -12.44 -21.48 -15.52
CA ASP A 38 -12.64 -22.22 -16.75
C ASP A 38 -11.27 -22.70 -17.27
N LYS A 39 -11.07 -23.99 -17.45
CA LYS A 39 -9.80 -24.60 -17.93
C LYS A 39 -9.55 -24.38 -19.44
N GLY A 40 -10.29 -23.46 -20.06
CA GLY A 40 -10.21 -23.12 -21.48
C GLY A 40 -9.61 -21.75 -21.72
N ASP A 41 -8.50 -21.71 -22.42
CA ASP A 41 -7.86 -20.56 -23.04
C ASP A 41 -7.12 -19.55 -22.15
N THR A 42 -5.83 -19.78 -22.01
CA THR A 42 -4.82 -18.84 -21.48
C THR A 42 -4.67 -17.54 -22.31
N GLN A 43 -5.50 -17.29 -23.32
CA GLN A 43 -5.30 -16.16 -24.24
C GLN A 43 -6.23 -14.96 -24.04
N ASN A 44 -7.25 -15.02 -23.17
CA ASN A 44 -8.15 -13.87 -22.95
C ASN A 44 -8.66 -13.83 -21.51
N LEU A 45 -7.76 -13.78 -20.52
CA LEU A 45 -8.17 -13.46 -19.16
C LEU A 45 -8.62 -12.00 -19.09
N ASP A 46 -9.79 -11.73 -18.49
CA ASP A 46 -10.15 -10.38 -18.12
C ASP A 46 -9.07 -9.78 -17.21
N LEU A 47 -8.72 -8.55 -17.43
CA LEU A 47 -7.59 -7.91 -16.76
C LEU A 47 -7.78 -7.80 -15.23
N ASP A 48 -9.01 -7.69 -14.77
CA ASP A 48 -9.36 -7.71 -13.35
C ASP A 48 -9.12 -9.10 -12.74
N GLU A 49 -9.41 -10.17 -13.49
CA GLU A 49 -9.11 -11.54 -13.06
C GLU A 49 -7.59 -11.79 -13.01
N LYS A 50 -6.84 -11.30 -13.99
CA LYS A 50 -5.37 -11.34 -13.97
C LYS A 50 -4.80 -10.66 -12.73
N LEU A 51 -5.39 -9.51 -12.34
CA LEU A 51 -5.00 -8.77 -11.15
C LEU A 51 -5.30 -9.57 -9.86
N ARG A 52 -6.47 -10.22 -9.78
CA ARG A 52 -6.82 -11.14 -8.68
C ARG A 52 -5.87 -12.34 -8.61
N LYS A 53 -5.52 -12.93 -9.75
CA LYS A 53 -4.54 -14.04 -9.82
C LYS A 53 -3.17 -13.61 -9.30
N ALA A 54 -2.70 -12.41 -9.66
CA ALA A 54 -1.45 -11.87 -9.16
C ALA A 54 -1.49 -11.73 -7.61
N TYR A 55 -2.59 -11.19 -7.06
CA TYR A 55 -2.78 -11.08 -5.63
C TYR A 55 -2.73 -12.46 -4.93
N PHE A 56 -3.50 -13.43 -5.43
CA PHE A 56 -3.54 -14.78 -4.84
C PHE A 56 -2.21 -15.50 -4.94
N TRP A 57 -1.49 -15.34 -6.05
CA TRP A 57 -0.16 -15.91 -6.18
C TRP A 57 0.79 -15.32 -5.11
N ILE A 58 0.77 -14.01 -4.92
CA ILE A 58 1.63 -13.35 -3.92
C ILE A 58 1.31 -13.86 -2.51
N THR A 59 0.05 -13.92 -2.14
CA THR A 59 -0.37 -14.31 -0.80
C THR A 59 -0.09 -15.77 -0.48
N ASN A 60 -0.08 -16.66 -1.47
CA ASN A 60 0.14 -18.09 -1.26
C ASN A 60 1.59 -18.52 -1.45
N PHE A 61 2.32 -17.87 -2.36
CA PHE A 61 3.66 -18.32 -2.70
C PHE A 61 4.77 -17.33 -2.32
N ALA A 62 4.53 -16.03 -2.38
CA ALA A 62 5.59 -15.06 -2.11
C ALA A 62 5.69 -14.71 -0.62
N ILE A 63 4.57 -14.49 0.06
CA ILE A 63 4.52 -14.07 1.45
C ILE A 63 4.20 -15.26 2.35
N ILE A 64 4.97 -15.41 3.43
CA ILE A 64 4.67 -16.41 4.45
C ILE A 64 3.66 -15.82 5.42
N ASN A 65 2.48 -16.41 5.49
CA ASN A 65 1.39 -15.99 6.34
C ASN A 65 1.01 -14.51 6.19
N PRO A 66 0.30 -14.14 5.12
CA PRO A 66 -0.25 -12.80 5.00
C PRO A 66 -1.24 -12.52 6.13
N PHE A 67 -1.22 -11.30 6.65
CA PHE A 67 -2.22 -10.82 7.61
C PHE A 67 -3.38 -10.19 6.83
N TYR A 68 -4.59 -10.68 7.05
CA TYR A 68 -5.81 -10.21 6.38
C TYR A 68 -6.49 -9.16 7.27
N ASP A 69 -6.44 -7.93 6.87
CA ASP A 69 -6.92 -6.75 7.61
C ASP A 69 -7.98 -5.93 6.85
N ILE A 70 -8.28 -6.32 5.62
CA ILE A 70 -9.38 -5.76 4.81
C ILE A 70 -10.43 -6.86 4.68
N GLU A 71 -11.57 -6.71 5.36
CA GLU A 71 -12.61 -7.72 5.42
C GLU A 71 -13.97 -7.17 5.00
N TYR A 72 -14.63 -7.85 4.08
CA TYR A 72 -15.98 -7.53 3.62
C TYR A 72 -16.98 -8.50 4.26
N ASN A 73 -18.00 -7.96 4.95
CA ASN A 73 -19.01 -8.73 5.66
C ASN A 73 -20.26 -9.04 4.80
N ASP A 74 -20.26 -8.60 3.55
CA ASP A 74 -21.36 -8.79 2.61
C ASP A 74 -21.38 -10.19 1.97
N THR A 75 -20.33 -10.99 2.20
CA THR A 75 -20.20 -12.36 1.69
C THR A 75 -20.20 -13.39 2.84
N PRO A 76 -20.69 -14.63 2.59
CA PRO A 76 -20.65 -15.68 3.61
C PRO A 76 -19.20 -16.06 3.95
N PRO A 77 -18.95 -16.56 5.18
CA PRO A 77 -17.64 -17.05 5.58
C PRO A 77 -17.13 -18.14 4.65
N LEU A 78 -15.89 -17.98 4.20
CA LEU A 78 -15.23 -18.98 3.37
C LEU A 78 -14.53 -20.03 4.24
N ARG A 79 -14.76 -21.30 3.95
CA ARG A 79 -14.15 -22.43 4.67
C ARG A 79 -13.25 -23.21 3.73
N PHE A 80 -12.00 -23.40 4.13
CA PHE A 80 -11.06 -24.26 3.40
C PHE A 80 -10.54 -25.38 4.30
N SER A 81 -10.28 -26.52 3.70
CA SER A 81 -9.52 -27.59 4.34
C SER A 81 -8.08 -27.49 3.89
N ILE A 82 -7.12 -27.43 4.81
CA ILE A 82 -5.70 -27.40 4.49
C ILE A 82 -5.10 -28.79 4.64
N GLY A 83 -4.61 -29.35 3.54
CA GLY A 83 -3.97 -30.65 3.48
C GLY A 83 -4.89 -31.81 3.85
N ASP A 84 -4.30 -32.97 4.17
CA ASP A 84 -5.02 -34.15 4.66
C ASP A 84 -5.52 -33.98 6.12
N SER A 85 -5.33 -32.82 6.69
CA SER A 85 -5.71 -32.54 8.06
C SER A 85 -7.19 -32.20 8.16
N LYS A 86 -7.79 -32.62 9.23
CA LYS A 86 -9.17 -32.24 9.62
C LYS A 86 -9.27 -30.75 10.01
N SER A 87 -8.23 -29.96 9.77
CA SER A 87 -8.17 -28.55 10.12
C SER A 87 -8.88 -27.74 9.03
N THR A 88 -10.03 -27.19 9.39
CA THR A 88 -10.75 -26.24 8.54
C THR A 88 -10.39 -24.82 8.98
N ILE A 89 -9.84 -24.02 8.08
CA ILE A 89 -9.70 -22.58 8.29
C ILE A 89 -10.98 -21.90 7.81
N THR A 90 -11.53 -21.06 8.67
CA THR A 90 -12.67 -20.23 8.32
C THR A 90 -12.18 -18.79 8.22
N LEU A 91 -12.27 -18.19 7.05
CA LEU A 91 -12.15 -16.74 6.87
C LEU A 91 -13.50 -16.09 7.13
N PRO A 92 -13.54 -14.89 7.73
CA PRO A 92 -14.79 -14.20 8.05
C PRO A 92 -15.69 -13.99 6.81
N THR A 93 -15.07 -13.74 5.67
CA THR A 93 -15.76 -13.60 4.40
C THR A 93 -14.93 -14.25 3.28
N ALA A 94 -15.55 -14.48 2.11
CA ALA A 94 -14.86 -14.89 0.90
C ALA A 94 -13.91 -13.80 0.34
N GLN A 95 -14.05 -12.56 0.83
CA GLN A 95 -13.28 -11.39 0.40
C GLN A 95 -12.53 -10.76 1.57
N SER A 96 -11.55 -11.51 2.08
CA SER A 96 -10.59 -11.02 3.08
C SER A 96 -9.25 -10.81 2.39
N TYR A 97 -8.71 -9.60 2.50
CA TYR A 97 -7.49 -9.21 1.79
C TYR A 97 -6.43 -8.68 2.75
N SER A 98 -5.16 -8.87 2.38
CA SER A 98 -4.01 -8.30 3.07
C SER A 98 -3.67 -6.93 2.47
N SER A 99 -3.72 -5.88 3.29
CA SER A 99 -3.33 -4.53 2.86
C SER A 99 -1.88 -4.49 2.38
N PHE A 100 -1.00 -5.26 3.02
CA PHE A 100 0.43 -5.34 2.67
C PHE A 100 0.70 -5.91 1.27
N VAL A 101 -0.25 -6.67 0.71
CA VAL A 101 -0.19 -7.20 -0.66
C VAL A 101 -1.04 -6.38 -1.60
N LEU A 102 -2.29 -6.12 -1.20
CA LEU A 102 -3.29 -5.51 -2.08
C LEU A 102 -2.94 -4.07 -2.43
N LEU A 103 -2.62 -3.23 -1.44
CA LEU A 103 -2.36 -1.81 -1.71
C LEU A 103 -1.11 -1.57 -2.57
N PRO A 104 0.04 -2.24 -2.38
CA PRO A 104 1.14 -2.17 -3.33
C PRO A 104 0.75 -2.62 -4.74
N LEU A 105 -0.07 -3.67 -4.88
CA LEU A 105 -0.54 -4.15 -6.17
C LEU A 105 -1.48 -3.14 -6.84
N LEU A 106 -2.42 -2.54 -6.09
CA LEU A 106 -3.25 -1.46 -6.61
C LEU A 106 -2.42 -0.23 -6.98
N SER A 107 -1.40 0.12 -6.16
CA SER A 107 -0.48 1.22 -6.46
C SER A 107 0.26 1.02 -7.78
N LEU A 108 0.60 -0.23 -8.13
CA LEU A 108 1.21 -0.55 -9.41
C LEU A 108 0.32 -0.09 -10.58
N ILE A 109 -0.96 -0.38 -10.49
CA ILE A 109 -1.92 -0.14 -11.56
C ILE A 109 -2.34 1.33 -11.64
N VAL A 110 -2.61 1.97 -10.51
CA VAL A 110 -3.01 3.39 -10.50
C VAL A 110 -1.82 4.36 -10.58
N LYS A 111 -0.60 3.85 -10.74
CA LYS A 111 0.65 4.63 -10.72
C LYS A 111 0.78 5.45 -9.42
N GLY A 112 0.33 4.86 -8.32
CA GLY A 112 0.32 5.47 -7.00
C GLY A 112 1.67 5.39 -6.28
N LYS A 113 1.75 6.10 -5.16
CA LYS A 113 2.94 6.20 -4.32
C LYS A 113 2.68 5.52 -2.99
N CYS A 114 3.22 4.31 -2.83
CA CYS A 114 3.03 3.44 -1.68
C CYS A 114 4.25 3.51 -0.75
N LEU A 115 4.02 3.86 0.51
CA LEU A 115 5.02 3.79 1.57
C LEU A 115 4.82 2.52 2.40
N LEU A 116 5.84 1.68 2.45
CA LEU A 116 5.89 0.48 3.27
C LEU A 116 6.67 0.75 4.56
N VAL A 117 5.99 0.74 5.70
CA VAL A 117 6.57 1.06 7.01
C VAL A 117 6.65 -0.19 7.87
N GLY A 118 7.71 -0.32 8.67
CA GLY A 118 7.83 -1.40 9.63
C GLY A 118 9.28 -1.74 9.92
N GLY A 119 9.50 -2.54 10.95
CA GLY A 119 10.85 -2.91 11.40
C GLY A 119 11.69 -3.60 10.32
N PRO A 120 12.99 -3.75 10.57
CA PRO A 120 13.91 -4.41 9.63
C PRO A 120 13.51 -5.88 9.42
N GLY A 121 13.84 -6.42 8.24
CA GLY A 121 13.62 -7.83 7.91
C GLY A 121 12.16 -8.24 7.64
N ARG A 122 11.21 -7.29 7.54
CA ARG A 122 9.78 -7.58 7.30
C ARG A 122 9.37 -7.66 5.82
N GLY A 123 10.31 -7.79 4.91
CA GLY A 123 10.02 -8.03 3.49
C GLY A 123 9.58 -6.79 2.68
N LYS A 124 9.69 -5.56 3.21
CA LYS A 124 9.30 -4.32 2.52
C LYS A 124 9.95 -4.18 1.14
N THR A 125 11.28 -4.25 1.10
CA THR A 125 12.05 -4.12 -0.15
C THR A 125 11.78 -5.29 -1.10
N ALA A 126 11.58 -6.51 -0.57
CA ALA A 126 11.21 -7.68 -1.37
C ALA A 126 9.82 -7.50 -2.01
N SER A 127 8.85 -6.95 -1.28
CA SER A 127 7.53 -6.62 -1.82
C SER A 127 7.64 -5.60 -2.96
N ALA A 128 8.43 -4.54 -2.78
CA ALA A 128 8.66 -3.54 -3.84
C ALA A 128 9.32 -4.14 -5.10
N ILE A 129 10.33 -5.02 -4.92
CA ILE A 129 10.97 -5.74 -6.03
C ILE A 129 9.95 -6.61 -6.77
N LEU A 130 9.08 -7.30 -6.04
CA LEU A 130 8.04 -8.14 -6.61
C LEU A 130 7.08 -7.33 -7.50
N MET A 131 6.67 -6.12 -7.06
CA MET A 131 5.85 -5.22 -7.89
C MET A 131 6.57 -4.83 -9.18
N GLY A 132 7.88 -4.61 -9.13
CA GLY A 132 8.67 -4.35 -10.33
C GLY A 132 8.72 -5.54 -11.29
N VAL A 133 8.81 -6.78 -10.76
CA VAL A 133 8.75 -8.00 -11.59
C VAL A 133 7.37 -8.14 -12.24
N LEU A 134 6.30 -7.89 -11.49
CA LEU A 134 4.93 -7.90 -12.03
C LEU A 134 4.73 -6.87 -13.13
N ALA A 135 5.44 -5.74 -13.09
CA ALA A 135 5.47 -4.73 -14.15
C ALA A 135 6.35 -5.10 -15.36
N GLY A 136 6.86 -6.32 -15.42
CA GLY A 136 7.63 -6.83 -16.55
C GLY A 136 9.14 -6.56 -16.51
N TYR A 137 9.66 -5.93 -15.47
CA TYR A 137 11.11 -5.71 -15.33
C TYR A 137 11.81 -6.97 -14.81
N SER A 138 13.01 -7.22 -15.33
CA SER A 138 13.86 -8.26 -14.78
C SER A 138 14.37 -7.89 -13.39
N ILE A 139 14.58 -8.89 -12.53
CA ILE A 139 15.13 -8.67 -11.16
C ILE A 139 16.44 -7.90 -11.20
N LYS A 140 17.25 -8.13 -12.22
CA LYS A 140 18.55 -7.47 -12.38
C LYS A 140 18.39 -5.97 -12.68
N GLU A 141 17.40 -5.59 -13.50
CA GLU A 141 17.09 -4.20 -13.79
C GLU A 141 16.57 -3.49 -12.54
N ILE A 142 15.62 -4.13 -11.84
CA ILE A 142 15.05 -3.55 -10.61
C ILE A 142 16.14 -3.33 -9.56
N LYS A 143 16.95 -4.36 -9.24
CA LYS A 143 18.01 -4.27 -8.23
C LYS A 143 19.06 -3.20 -8.55
N ARG A 144 19.28 -2.88 -9.82
CA ARG A 144 20.18 -1.80 -10.24
C ARG A 144 19.53 -0.41 -10.14
N ALA A 145 18.21 -0.37 -10.16
CA ALA A 145 17.44 0.87 -10.15
C ALA A 145 17.00 1.28 -8.74
N ILE A 146 17.04 0.40 -7.75
CA ILE A 146 16.71 0.75 -6.36
C ILE A 146 17.65 1.84 -5.87
N GLN A 147 17.05 2.91 -5.34
CA GLN A 147 17.77 3.97 -4.66
C GLN A 147 17.77 3.67 -3.16
N HIS A 148 18.94 3.45 -2.58
CA HIS A 148 19.08 3.23 -1.14
C HIS A 148 19.35 4.56 -0.44
N GLY A 149 18.44 4.98 0.42
CA GLY A 149 18.58 6.21 1.20
C GLY A 149 19.80 6.15 2.13
N GLN A 150 20.62 7.17 2.05
CA GLN A 150 21.85 7.30 2.86
C GLN A 150 21.99 8.73 3.38
N PRO A 151 22.54 8.92 4.60
CA PRO A 151 22.72 10.24 5.20
C PRO A 151 23.59 11.20 4.40
N GLN A 152 24.43 10.69 3.50
CA GLN A 152 25.34 11.49 2.68
C GLN A 152 24.87 11.63 1.22
N MET A 153 23.68 11.10 0.89
CA MET A 153 23.16 11.13 -0.48
C MET A 153 22.96 12.56 -0.97
N THR A 154 23.58 12.86 -2.09
CA THR A 154 23.42 14.15 -2.77
C THR A 154 22.36 14.07 -3.87
N ILE A 155 21.94 15.23 -4.39
CA ILE A 155 21.01 15.31 -5.52
C ILE A 155 21.62 14.63 -6.76
N THR A 156 22.90 14.81 -6.99
CA THR A 156 23.60 14.19 -8.14
C THR A 156 23.74 12.68 -8.00
N ASP A 157 23.89 12.16 -6.78
CA ASP A 157 23.84 10.71 -6.54
C ASP A 157 22.48 10.12 -6.89
N LEU A 158 21.41 10.87 -6.61
CA LEU A 158 20.04 10.46 -6.85
C LEU A 158 19.66 10.58 -8.34
N LEU A 159 19.94 11.71 -8.98
CA LEU A 159 19.43 12.03 -10.30
C LEU A 159 20.42 11.70 -11.43
N GLY A 160 21.69 11.98 -11.26
CA GLY A 160 22.71 11.82 -12.28
C GLY A 160 23.88 12.75 -12.10
N ASN A 161 24.97 12.48 -12.77
CA ASN A 161 26.19 13.27 -12.67
C ASN A 161 26.50 13.93 -14.02
N PRO A 162 27.03 15.16 -13.99
CA PRO A 162 27.56 15.76 -15.20
C PRO A 162 28.77 14.96 -15.71
N LEU A 163 28.92 14.86 -17.01
CA LEU A 163 30.08 14.19 -17.61
C LEU A 163 31.34 15.05 -17.42
N PRO A 164 32.41 14.53 -16.81
CA PRO A 164 33.61 15.32 -16.53
C PRO A 164 34.26 15.91 -17.79
N SER A 165 34.19 15.19 -18.92
CA SER A 165 34.69 15.67 -20.22
C SER A 165 33.99 16.95 -20.67
N ASP A 166 32.69 17.01 -20.49
CA ASP A 166 31.85 18.09 -20.95
C ASP A 166 32.00 19.30 -20.01
N MET A 167 32.17 19.07 -18.70
CA MET A 167 32.44 20.13 -17.73
C MET A 167 33.74 20.90 -18.05
N MET A 168 34.75 20.23 -18.63
CA MET A 168 36.03 20.88 -18.99
C MET A 168 35.97 21.64 -20.30
N GLN A 169 35.02 21.34 -21.19
CA GLN A 169 34.93 21.89 -22.54
C GLN A 169 33.75 22.84 -22.72
N ALA A 170 32.75 22.77 -21.88
CA ALA A 170 31.53 23.57 -21.96
C ALA A 170 31.83 25.05 -21.72
N LYS A 171 31.26 25.89 -22.56
CA LYS A 171 31.29 27.36 -22.44
C LYS A 171 30.08 27.90 -21.65
N SER A 172 29.02 27.11 -21.55
CA SER A 172 27.81 27.41 -20.80
C SER A 172 27.31 26.16 -20.04
N MET A 173 26.43 26.34 -19.04
CA MET A 173 25.82 25.24 -18.29
C MET A 173 24.97 24.33 -19.18
N ASP A 174 24.35 24.86 -20.21
CA ASP A 174 23.48 24.10 -21.14
C ASP A 174 24.25 23.10 -22.01
N GLU A 175 25.56 23.30 -22.18
CA GLU A 175 26.41 22.39 -22.96
C GLU A 175 26.88 21.15 -22.16
N ILE A 176 26.70 21.17 -20.84
CA ILE A 176 27.13 20.07 -19.94
C ILE A 176 26.14 18.93 -20.03
N LYS A 177 26.53 17.80 -20.60
CA LYS A 177 25.67 16.61 -20.66
C LYS A 177 25.59 15.95 -19.30
N ILE A 178 24.37 15.56 -18.90
CA ILE A 178 24.10 14.84 -17.67
C ILE A 178 23.95 13.35 -17.96
N ALA A 179 24.71 12.53 -17.24
CA ALA A 179 24.52 11.07 -17.21
C ALA A 179 23.39 10.74 -16.24
N TRP A 180 22.16 10.82 -16.69
CA TRP A 180 20.96 10.55 -15.89
C TRP A 180 20.91 9.13 -15.37
N ARG A 181 20.41 8.94 -14.15
CA ARG A 181 20.21 7.61 -13.56
C ARG A 181 19.06 6.90 -14.26
N LYS A 182 19.25 5.61 -14.58
CA LYS A 182 18.26 4.80 -15.32
C LYS A 182 16.92 4.66 -14.63
N TRP A 183 16.88 4.70 -13.30
CA TRP A 183 15.64 4.57 -12.54
C TRP A 183 14.64 5.68 -12.83
N LEU A 184 15.10 6.86 -13.26
CA LEU A 184 14.24 7.98 -13.62
C LEU A 184 13.29 7.62 -14.78
N GLY A 185 13.77 6.84 -15.76
CA GLY A 185 12.98 6.38 -16.90
C GLY A 185 12.12 5.14 -16.64
N MET A 186 12.11 4.59 -15.43
CA MET A 186 11.31 3.40 -15.12
C MET A 186 9.90 3.77 -14.67
N GLN A 187 8.91 2.92 -15.03
CA GLN A 187 7.53 3.06 -14.57
C GLN A 187 7.30 2.48 -13.15
N VAL A 188 8.30 1.82 -12.57
CA VAL A 188 8.33 1.42 -11.18
C VAL A 188 9.57 2.00 -10.54
N LYS A 189 9.39 2.82 -9.52
CA LYS A 189 10.46 3.52 -8.82
C LYS A 189 10.51 3.03 -7.37
N ILE A 190 11.69 2.59 -6.92
CA ILE A 190 11.89 2.04 -5.58
C ILE A 190 12.94 2.88 -4.85
N ILE A 191 12.55 3.40 -3.69
CA ILE A 191 13.45 4.10 -2.77
C ILE A 191 13.42 3.39 -1.43
N ASP A 192 14.50 2.72 -1.12
CA ASP A 192 14.67 1.97 0.11
C ASP A 192 15.21 2.89 1.22
N GLU A 193 14.60 2.85 2.41
CA GLU A 193 14.95 3.71 3.55
C GLU A 193 14.90 5.21 3.22
N TYR A 194 13.80 5.69 2.59
CA TYR A 194 13.68 7.06 2.11
C TYR A 194 13.86 8.12 3.21
N ASN A 195 13.54 7.79 4.44
CA ASN A 195 13.71 8.64 5.62
C ASN A 195 15.17 8.85 6.03
N ARG A 196 16.12 8.13 5.41
CA ARG A 196 17.57 8.40 5.55
C ARG A 196 18.14 9.37 4.53
N ILE A 197 17.33 9.80 3.57
CA ILE A 197 17.74 10.80 2.59
C ILE A 197 17.76 12.18 3.26
N PRO A 198 18.85 12.97 3.12
CA PRO A 198 18.91 14.32 3.67
C PRO A 198 17.78 15.20 3.15
N THR A 199 17.25 16.08 4.01
CA THR A 199 16.12 16.97 3.69
C THR A 199 16.35 17.77 2.40
N ARG A 200 17.58 18.22 2.16
CA ARG A 200 17.94 18.92 0.92
C ARG A 200 17.76 18.04 -0.33
N THR A 201 18.09 16.75 -0.24
CA THR A 201 17.94 15.81 -1.36
C THR A 201 16.48 15.35 -1.51
N GLN A 202 15.70 15.34 -0.41
CA GLN A 202 14.27 15.05 -0.47
C GLN A 202 13.52 16.06 -1.37
N SER A 203 14.00 17.31 -1.49
CA SER A 203 13.36 18.30 -2.38
C SER A 203 13.40 17.88 -3.85
N ALA A 204 14.44 17.18 -4.29
CA ALA A 204 14.48 16.64 -5.66
C ALA A 204 13.42 15.55 -5.89
N LEU A 205 13.11 14.75 -4.85
CA LEU A 205 12.02 13.77 -4.92
C LEU A 205 10.65 14.44 -5.06
N LEU A 206 10.46 15.63 -4.46
CA LEU A 206 9.20 16.36 -4.57
C LEU A 206 8.87 16.66 -6.04
N THR A 207 9.84 17.13 -6.80
CA THR A 207 9.66 17.48 -8.22
C THR A 207 9.34 16.23 -9.04
N ILE A 208 10.09 15.14 -8.84
CA ILE A 208 9.87 13.90 -9.60
C ILE A 208 8.54 13.25 -9.24
N MET A 209 8.17 13.24 -7.94
CA MET A 209 6.92 12.63 -7.48
C MET A 209 5.69 13.49 -7.80
N GLY A 210 5.85 14.80 -7.89
CA GLY A 210 4.75 15.74 -8.14
C GLY A 210 4.54 16.02 -9.62
N ASP A 211 5.62 16.29 -10.32
CA ASP A 211 5.60 16.93 -11.63
C ASP A 211 6.26 16.08 -12.72
N ASN A 212 6.71 14.88 -12.38
CA ASN A 212 7.32 13.89 -13.29
C ASN A 212 8.54 14.41 -14.05
N TYR A 213 9.37 15.24 -13.44
CA TYR A 213 10.65 15.63 -14.05
C TYR A 213 11.78 15.74 -13.01
N ALA A 214 12.99 15.57 -13.47
CA ALA A 214 14.21 15.80 -12.71
C ALA A 214 15.02 16.94 -13.38
N GLU A 215 15.66 17.78 -12.56
CA GLU A 215 16.40 18.94 -13.03
C GLU A 215 17.81 18.98 -12.42
N ILE A 216 18.82 19.20 -13.26
CA ILE A 216 20.22 19.46 -12.87
C ILE A 216 20.79 20.47 -13.87
N TYR A 217 21.37 21.57 -13.39
CA TYR A 217 22.01 22.61 -14.21
C TYR A 217 21.12 23.09 -15.37
N ASP A 218 19.88 23.45 -15.07
CA ASP A 218 18.88 23.93 -16.05
C ASP A 218 18.49 22.88 -17.12
N GLN A 219 18.97 21.63 -17.00
CA GLN A 219 18.56 20.53 -17.86
C GLN A 219 17.46 19.70 -17.22
N ILE A 220 16.39 19.48 -17.96
CA ILE A 220 15.21 18.74 -17.52
C ILE A 220 15.23 17.34 -18.14
N TYR A 221 15.00 16.34 -17.30
CA TYR A 221 14.70 14.98 -17.72
C TYR A 221 13.23 14.66 -17.42
N GLU A 222 12.44 14.46 -18.45
CA GLU A 222 11.04 14.06 -18.31
C GLU A 222 10.96 12.60 -17.87
N CYS A 223 10.29 12.36 -16.74
CA CYS A 223 10.09 11.04 -16.17
C CYS A 223 8.70 10.50 -16.56
N PRO A 224 8.58 9.21 -16.91
CA PRO A 224 7.26 8.62 -17.13
C PRO A 224 6.46 8.56 -15.83
N ASP A 225 5.13 8.55 -15.97
CA ASP A 225 4.23 8.20 -14.87
C ASP A 225 4.61 6.85 -14.30
N ALA A 226 4.76 6.77 -12.99
CA ALA A 226 5.31 5.60 -12.34
C ALA A 226 4.59 5.26 -11.04
N ALA A 227 4.54 3.97 -10.73
CA ALA A 227 4.26 3.50 -9.39
C ALA A 227 5.52 3.66 -8.53
N TRP A 228 5.34 4.19 -7.31
CA TRP A 228 6.44 4.41 -6.38
C TRP A 228 6.31 3.50 -5.16
N TYR A 229 7.41 2.91 -4.78
CA TYR A 229 7.52 2.12 -3.56
C TYR A 229 8.62 2.69 -2.70
N LEU A 230 8.21 3.34 -1.62
CA LEU A 230 9.13 3.85 -0.61
C LEU A 230 9.13 2.90 0.58
N THR A 231 10.27 2.70 1.20
CA THR A 231 10.34 1.96 2.47
C THR A 231 10.86 2.85 3.58
N ALA A 232 10.35 2.62 4.78
CA ALA A 232 10.86 3.25 6.00
C ALA A 232 10.90 2.23 7.15
N ASN A 233 11.83 2.43 8.07
CA ASN A 233 11.83 1.70 9.33
C ASN A 233 11.06 2.50 10.37
N ASP A 234 10.33 1.81 11.27
CA ASP A 234 9.59 2.43 12.38
C ASP A 234 10.53 3.07 13.41
N ASP A 235 11.78 2.61 13.46
CA ASP A 235 12.72 3.05 14.48
C ASP A 235 13.27 4.44 14.16
N ALA A 236 13.15 5.35 15.12
CA ALA A 236 13.83 6.63 15.16
C ALA A 236 15.36 6.45 15.45
N GLY A 237 15.96 5.39 14.88
CA GLY A 237 17.39 5.12 15.00
C GLY A 237 18.23 6.23 14.37
N GLY A 238 19.44 6.42 14.86
CA GLY A 238 20.35 7.45 14.37
C GLY A 238 20.55 7.42 12.86
N GLY A 239 20.57 8.59 12.21
CA GLY A 239 20.73 8.71 10.76
C GLY A 239 19.42 8.82 9.98
N THR A 240 18.28 9.01 10.64
CA THR A 240 17.02 9.40 10.01
C THR A 240 16.85 10.92 10.01
N TYR A 241 16.27 11.45 8.93
CA TYR A 241 15.93 12.86 8.79
C TYR A 241 14.42 13.03 8.91
N GLN A 242 14.01 14.21 9.39
CA GLN A 242 12.60 14.57 9.34
C GLN A 242 12.14 14.62 7.89
N VAL A 243 11.09 13.88 7.57
CA VAL A 243 10.49 13.89 6.24
C VAL A 243 9.71 15.18 6.07
N ILE A 244 9.93 15.87 4.94
CA ILE A 244 9.24 17.13 4.63
C ILE A 244 7.73 16.85 4.50
N GLU A 245 6.92 17.69 5.11
CA GLU A 245 5.45 17.57 5.08
C GLU A 245 4.90 17.49 3.65
N ALA A 246 5.45 18.31 2.75
CA ALA A 246 5.09 18.27 1.34
C ALA A 246 5.39 16.93 0.65
N LEU A 247 6.39 16.17 1.10
CA LEU A 247 6.68 14.83 0.60
C LEU A 247 5.68 13.81 1.15
N LYS A 248 5.31 13.93 2.42
CA LYS A 248 4.26 13.08 3.04
C LYS A 248 2.91 13.25 2.32
N ASP A 249 2.53 14.48 1.97
CA ASP A 249 1.30 14.74 1.22
C ASP A 249 1.31 14.11 -0.18
N ARG A 250 2.49 13.91 -0.80
CA ARG A 250 2.63 13.22 -2.08
C ARG A 250 2.58 11.69 -2.01
N ILE A 251 2.73 11.12 -0.82
CA ILE A 251 2.57 9.67 -0.62
C ILE A 251 1.08 9.36 -0.61
N ASP A 252 0.63 8.47 -1.48
CA ASP A 252 -0.79 8.16 -1.64
C ASP A 252 -1.31 7.26 -0.53
N VAL A 253 -0.59 6.17 -0.23
CA VAL A 253 -0.98 5.21 0.81
C VAL A 253 0.21 4.82 1.68
N VAL A 254 -0.05 4.62 2.97
CA VAL A 254 0.92 4.13 3.95
C VAL A 254 0.48 2.76 4.44
N VAL A 255 1.34 1.77 4.30
CA VAL A 255 1.03 0.37 4.61
C VAL A 255 2.05 -0.17 5.61
N LYS A 256 1.56 -0.78 6.68
CA LYS A 256 2.43 -1.42 7.68
C LYS A 256 2.81 -2.84 7.25
N ALA A 257 4.12 -3.12 7.26
CA ALA A 257 4.62 -4.47 7.10
C ALA A 257 4.36 -5.29 8.38
N PRO A 258 3.64 -6.40 8.31
CA PRO A 258 3.29 -7.19 9.47
C PRO A 258 4.52 -7.82 10.14
N HIS A 259 4.41 -8.13 11.42
CA HIS A 259 5.41 -8.94 12.12
C HIS A 259 5.39 -10.37 11.61
N PHE A 260 6.58 -10.99 11.55
CA PHE A 260 6.65 -12.41 11.24
C PHE A 260 5.97 -13.24 12.33
N ASN A 261 5.08 -14.15 11.91
CA ASN A 261 4.41 -15.07 12.83
C ASN A 261 5.27 -16.32 13.03
N THR A 262 5.77 -16.51 14.23
CA THR A 262 6.65 -17.63 14.60
C THR A 262 6.03 -19.01 14.38
N ARG A 263 4.70 -19.13 14.26
CA ARG A 263 4.03 -20.40 13.90
C ARG A 263 4.50 -20.93 12.54
N PHE A 264 4.96 -20.05 11.64
CA PHE A 264 5.41 -20.39 10.30
C PHE A 264 6.94 -20.53 10.19
N ILE A 265 7.65 -20.63 11.31
CA ILE A 265 9.11 -20.73 11.30
C ILE A 265 9.60 -21.98 10.56
N LYS A 266 8.87 -23.07 10.65
CA LYS A 266 9.21 -24.33 9.93
C LYS A 266 9.15 -24.10 8.42
N GLU A 267 8.14 -23.43 7.92
CA GLU A 267 8.01 -23.10 6.50
C GLU A 267 9.11 -22.13 6.06
N LEU A 268 9.44 -21.13 6.91
CA LEU A 268 10.55 -20.22 6.62
C LEU A 268 11.87 -20.97 6.48
N ILE A 269 12.19 -21.88 7.42
CA ILE A 269 13.40 -22.67 7.39
C ILE A 269 13.45 -23.50 6.10
N GLN A 270 12.36 -24.17 5.76
CA GLN A 270 12.28 -24.98 4.54
C GLN A 270 12.54 -24.13 3.29
N ARG A 271 11.92 -22.94 3.18
CA ARG A 271 12.13 -22.01 2.05
C ARG A 271 13.60 -21.54 1.96
N VAL A 272 14.25 -21.32 3.11
CA VAL A 272 15.66 -20.95 3.16
C VAL A 272 16.56 -22.11 2.71
N GLU A 273 16.29 -23.34 3.20
CA GLU A 273 17.03 -24.56 2.79
C GLU A 273 16.87 -24.85 1.29
N GLU A 274 15.69 -24.65 0.74
CA GLU A 274 15.40 -24.81 -0.70
C GLU A 274 15.95 -23.64 -1.54
N GLY A 275 16.50 -22.58 -0.92
CA GLY A 275 16.95 -21.37 -1.62
C GLY A 275 15.81 -20.65 -2.34
N TYR A 276 14.60 -20.73 -1.80
CA TYR A 276 13.39 -20.19 -2.40
C TYR A 276 13.43 -18.68 -2.50
N LYS A 277 13.31 -18.15 -3.73
CA LYS A 277 13.27 -16.71 -4.03
C LYS A 277 11.99 -16.43 -4.82
N PRO A 278 10.93 -15.98 -4.16
CA PRO A 278 9.63 -15.80 -4.81
C PRO A 278 9.69 -14.89 -6.04
N GLU A 279 10.52 -13.84 -5.98
CA GLU A 279 10.68 -12.92 -7.10
C GLU A 279 11.21 -13.57 -8.38
N SER A 280 11.89 -14.72 -8.28
CA SER A 280 12.40 -15.48 -9.46
C SER A 280 11.39 -16.49 -10.01
N LEU A 281 10.30 -16.73 -9.30
CA LEU A 281 9.32 -17.77 -9.59
C LEU A 281 7.97 -17.20 -10.04
N VAL A 282 7.90 -15.90 -10.29
CA VAL A 282 6.67 -15.22 -10.75
C VAL A 282 6.23 -15.82 -12.10
N PRO A 283 5.02 -16.38 -12.20
CA PRO A 283 4.50 -16.93 -13.44
C PRO A 283 4.34 -15.83 -14.48
N LYS A 284 4.66 -16.15 -15.74
CA LYS A 284 4.55 -15.19 -16.84
C LYS A 284 3.13 -14.69 -17.06
N GLU A 285 2.15 -15.51 -16.77
CA GLU A 285 0.70 -15.21 -16.92
C GLU A 285 0.22 -14.05 -16.05
N ILE A 286 0.87 -13.79 -14.92
CA ILE A 286 0.51 -12.68 -14.01
C ILE A 286 1.42 -11.46 -14.14
N ILE A 287 2.40 -11.49 -15.05
CA ILE A 287 3.23 -10.33 -15.38
C ILE A 287 2.44 -9.42 -16.31
N PHE A 288 2.35 -8.15 -15.97
CA PHE A 288 1.62 -7.15 -16.74
C PHE A 288 2.52 -6.51 -17.79
N SER A 289 2.02 -6.40 -19.01
CA SER A 289 2.62 -5.52 -20.01
C SER A 289 2.27 -4.06 -19.75
N GLU A 290 3.01 -3.13 -20.34
CA GLU A 290 2.72 -1.70 -20.25
C GLU A 290 1.31 -1.37 -20.80
N GLU A 291 0.91 -2.01 -21.90
CA GLU A 291 -0.40 -1.86 -22.50
C GLU A 291 -1.52 -2.39 -21.57
N GLU A 292 -1.33 -3.56 -20.96
CA GLU A 292 -2.30 -4.10 -20.00
C GLU A 292 -2.45 -3.17 -18.78
N MET A 293 -1.36 -2.67 -18.21
CA MET A 293 -1.43 -1.70 -17.10
C MET A 293 -2.17 -0.42 -17.48
N LYS A 294 -1.95 0.08 -18.69
CA LYS A 294 -2.68 1.23 -19.22
C LYS A 294 -4.18 0.93 -19.36
N ASN A 295 -4.53 -0.21 -19.95
CA ASN A 295 -5.92 -0.62 -20.13
C ASN A 295 -6.65 -0.81 -18.80
N ILE A 296 -6.00 -1.43 -17.79
CA ILE A 296 -6.56 -1.52 -16.44
C ILE A 296 -6.80 -0.13 -15.86
N GLY A 297 -5.84 0.78 -16.00
CA GLY A 297 -5.99 2.17 -15.54
C GLY A 297 -7.19 2.87 -16.18
N GLU A 298 -7.44 2.67 -17.47
CA GLU A 298 -8.63 3.22 -18.15
C GLU A 298 -9.94 2.55 -17.67
N GLN A 299 -9.94 1.23 -17.43
CA GLN A 299 -11.10 0.53 -16.89
C GLN A 299 -11.42 0.98 -15.46
N ILE A 300 -10.42 1.20 -14.62
CA ILE A 300 -10.60 1.75 -13.27
C ILE A 300 -11.26 3.14 -13.31
N LYS A 301 -10.86 4.00 -14.25
CA LYS A 301 -11.50 5.32 -14.40
C LYS A 301 -13.00 5.21 -14.70
N GLN A 302 -13.42 4.17 -15.42
CA GLN A 302 -14.82 3.93 -15.79
C GLN A 302 -15.66 3.38 -14.64
N VAL A 303 -15.06 2.84 -13.56
CA VAL A 303 -15.81 2.42 -12.37
C VAL A 303 -16.62 3.59 -11.84
N ASN A 304 -17.94 3.39 -11.68
CA ASN A 304 -18.86 4.43 -11.25
C ASN A 304 -18.60 4.81 -9.78
N PHE A 305 -18.62 6.10 -9.51
CA PHE A 305 -18.61 6.62 -8.13
C PHE A 305 -19.99 7.23 -7.84
N PRO A 306 -20.87 6.54 -7.05
CA PRO A 306 -22.28 6.89 -6.92
C PRO A 306 -22.52 8.29 -6.36
N PRO A 307 -23.59 8.98 -6.77
CA PRO A 307 -23.94 10.30 -6.22
C PRO A 307 -24.13 10.32 -4.70
N GLY A 308 -24.68 9.23 -4.14
CA GLY A 308 -24.83 9.09 -2.69
C GLY A 308 -23.51 9.03 -1.96
N LEU A 309 -22.49 8.36 -2.54
CA LEU A 309 -21.16 8.26 -1.98
C LEU A 309 -20.39 9.57 -2.16
N ARG A 310 -20.59 10.29 -3.27
CA ARG A 310 -20.04 11.65 -3.46
C ARG A 310 -20.45 12.59 -2.35
N ARG A 311 -21.74 12.63 -2.02
CA ARG A 311 -22.28 13.47 -0.92
C ARG A 311 -21.68 13.10 0.44
N ARG A 312 -21.48 11.80 0.70
CA ARG A 312 -20.83 11.34 1.94
C ARG A 312 -19.38 11.76 2.00
N MET A 313 -18.66 11.65 0.89
CA MET A 313 -17.25 12.07 0.82
C MET A 313 -17.10 13.58 0.95
N GLU A 314 -17.99 14.36 0.34
CA GLU A 314 -18.06 15.81 0.48
C GLU A 314 -18.32 16.20 1.94
N PHE A 315 -19.32 15.60 2.58
CA PHE A 315 -19.59 15.81 4.00
C PHE A 315 -18.40 15.44 4.87
N PHE A 316 -17.79 14.28 4.65
CA PHE A 316 -16.62 13.81 5.39
C PHE A 316 -15.43 14.77 5.26
N ALA A 317 -15.11 15.20 4.04
CA ALA A 317 -14.02 16.14 3.79
C ALA A 317 -14.28 17.51 4.46
N SER A 318 -15.52 17.98 4.42
CA SER A 318 -15.88 19.25 5.05
C SER A 318 -15.73 19.26 6.56
N GLN A 319 -15.86 18.09 7.23
CA GLN A 319 -15.65 18.00 8.68
C GLN A 319 -14.23 18.37 9.12
N PHE A 320 -13.22 18.18 8.26
CA PHE A 320 -11.85 18.55 8.55
C PHE A 320 -11.55 20.00 8.20
N GLU A 321 -12.32 20.62 7.34
CA GLU A 321 -12.07 21.97 6.83
C GLU A 321 -12.77 23.05 7.65
N PHE A 322 -14.03 22.82 7.98
CA PHE A 322 -14.85 23.81 8.69
C PHE A 322 -14.77 23.63 10.20
N MET A 323 -14.77 24.75 10.90
CA MET A 323 -14.93 24.78 12.34
C MET A 323 -16.42 25.00 12.66
N GLU A 324 -17.01 24.19 13.52
CA GLU A 324 -18.43 24.23 13.88
C GLU A 324 -18.89 25.65 14.30
N TYR A 325 -18.00 26.36 15.02
CA TYR A 325 -18.26 27.74 15.46
C TYR A 325 -18.39 28.75 14.31
N ALA A 326 -17.94 28.43 13.12
CA ALA A 326 -18.02 29.30 11.97
C ALA A 326 -19.32 29.13 11.16
N GLY A 327 -20.11 28.07 11.44
CA GLY A 327 -21.32 27.77 10.71
C GLY A 327 -22.46 28.80 10.85
N GLU A 328 -22.43 29.63 11.90
CA GLU A 328 -23.39 30.71 12.11
C GLU A 328 -23.03 32.02 11.41
N GLN A 329 -21.83 32.12 10.84
CA GLN A 329 -21.37 33.32 10.13
C GLN A 329 -21.51 33.13 8.62
N LEU A 330 -21.95 34.18 7.91
CA LEU A 330 -22.11 34.21 6.45
C LEU A 330 -20.79 33.99 5.68
N GLU A 331 -19.63 34.13 6.37
CA GLU A 331 -18.32 33.81 5.83
C GLU A 331 -17.80 32.52 6.47
N TYR A 332 -17.57 31.50 5.67
CA TYR A 332 -16.97 30.23 6.11
C TYR A 332 -15.55 30.48 6.61
N LYS A 333 -15.29 30.27 7.90
CA LYS A 333 -13.94 30.24 8.43
C LYS A 333 -13.39 28.85 8.30
N THR A 334 -12.49 28.65 7.34
CA THR A 334 -11.67 27.46 7.22
C THR A 334 -10.52 27.51 8.23
N LYS A 335 -9.90 26.35 8.51
CA LYS A 335 -8.69 26.29 9.34
C LYS A 335 -7.57 27.17 8.78
N ASP A 336 -7.41 27.24 7.48
CA ASP A 336 -6.41 28.07 6.83
C ASP A 336 -6.72 29.57 7.00
N THR A 337 -7.98 29.96 6.87
CA THR A 337 -8.42 31.34 7.13
C THR A 337 -8.16 31.74 8.58
N ALA A 338 -8.40 30.82 9.52
CA ALA A 338 -8.12 31.06 10.94
C ALA A 338 -6.61 31.22 11.20
N LYS A 339 -5.75 30.41 10.57
CA LYS A 339 -4.29 30.57 10.64
C LYS A 339 -3.82 31.92 10.07
N LEU A 340 -4.33 32.31 8.90
CA LEU A 340 -3.99 33.59 8.28
C LEU A 340 -4.41 34.78 9.11
N SER A 341 -5.53 34.70 9.82
CA SER A 341 -6.01 35.75 10.75
C SER A 341 -5.31 35.76 12.08
N ALA A 342 -4.26 34.95 12.31
CA ALA A 342 -3.57 34.75 13.57
C ALA A 342 -4.52 34.40 14.74
N THR A 343 -5.66 33.77 14.46
CA THR A 343 -6.62 33.34 15.45
C THR A 343 -6.06 32.14 16.22
N ASP A 344 -6.01 32.23 17.54
CA ASP A 344 -5.54 31.14 18.38
C ASP A 344 -6.56 29.99 18.37
N PHE A 345 -6.16 28.85 17.81
CA PHE A 345 -6.98 27.65 17.75
C PHE A 345 -7.41 27.13 19.11
N SER A 346 -6.56 27.30 20.13
CA SER A 346 -6.89 26.90 21.50
C SER A 346 -8.07 27.71 22.08
N ARG A 347 -8.20 28.96 21.67
CA ARG A 347 -9.35 29.82 22.06
C ARG A 347 -10.63 29.44 21.29
N LEU A 348 -10.51 29.04 20.05
CA LEU A 348 -11.68 28.62 19.25
C LEU A 348 -12.22 27.25 19.69
N SER A 349 -11.36 26.35 20.13
CA SER A 349 -11.75 25.05 20.68
C SER A 349 -12.31 25.14 22.10
N SER A 350 -12.00 26.20 22.84
CA SER A 350 -12.46 26.41 24.21
C SER A 350 -13.79 27.17 24.33
N LEU A 351 -14.29 27.76 23.25
CA LEU A 351 -15.59 28.44 23.27
C LEU A 351 -16.70 27.40 23.41
N GLU A 352 -17.56 27.59 24.38
CA GLU A 352 -18.67 26.70 24.73
C GLU A 352 -19.69 26.59 23.60
N THR A 353 -19.48 25.70 22.70
CA THR A 353 -20.45 25.30 21.70
C THR A 353 -20.96 23.90 22.04
N GLY A 354 -22.23 23.80 22.36
CA GLY A 354 -23.07 22.60 22.44
C GLY A 354 -22.52 21.29 23.02
N LYS A 355 -23.41 20.33 23.21
CA LYS A 355 -23.15 18.98 23.76
C LYS A 355 -22.26 18.09 22.88
N ASP A 356 -21.87 18.51 21.68
CA ASP A 356 -21.21 17.69 20.69
C ASP A 356 -19.71 18.00 20.47
N LYS A 357 -19.09 18.82 21.32
CA LYS A 357 -17.65 19.18 21.25
C LYS A 357 -16.70 17.99 21.09
N ILE A 358 -17.05 16.86 21.68
CA ILE A 358 -16.22 15.64 21.70
C ILE A 358 -16.33 14.88 20.35
N LYS A 359 -17.39 15.12 19.58
CA LYS A 359 -17.65 14.41 18.33
C LYS A 359 -17.18 15.17 17.08
N ASP A 360 -16.76 16.42 17.24
CA ASP A 360 -16.27 17.23 16.12
C ASP A 360 -14.90 16.73 15.66
N ILE A 361 -14.89 16.02 14.54
CA ILE A 361 -13.65 15.54 13.89
C ILE A 361 -12.75 16.71 13.50
N GLY A 362 -13.34 17.85 13.16
CA GLY A 362 -12.61 19.07 12.82
C GLY A 362 -11.73 19.58 13.95
N SER A 363 -12.18 19.50 15.20
CA SER A 363 -11.42 19.93 16.37
C SER A 363 -10.23 19.01 16.68
N GLN A 364 -10.27 17.76 16.23
CA GLN A 364 -9.24 16.74 16.49
C GLN A 364 -8.02 16.87 15.57
N THR A 365 -8.09 17.69 14.53
CA THR A 365 -7.00 17.87 13.56
C THR A 365 -6.62 19.35 13.41
N LYS A 366 -5.32 19.61 13.19
CA LYS A 366 -4.78 20.96 12.95
C LYS A 366 -4.89 21.43 11.50
N ASN A 367 -5.15 20.52 10.57
CA ASN A 367 -5.25 20.78 9.13
C ASN A 367 -6.50 20.15 8.52
N GLY A 368 -6.88 20.63 7.34
CA GLY A 368 -7.90 20.02 6.50
C GLY A 368 -7.31 18.93 5.59
N LEU A 369 -8.18 18.31 4.79
CA LEU A 369 -7.78 17.34 3.77
C LEU A 369 -7.31 18.06 2.51
N SER A 370 -6.14 17.66 2.00
CA SER A 370 -5.68 18.16 0.70
C SER A 370 -6.55 17.61 -0.44
N VAL A 371 -6.66 18.37 -1.51
CA VAL A 371 -7.35 17.92 -2.75
C VAL A 371 -6.73 16.63 -3.27
N ARG A 372 -5.42 16.48 -3.13
CA ARG A 372 -4.69 15.24 -3.50
C ARG A 372 -5.15 14.05 -2.67
N ALA A 373 -5.36 14.21 -1.36
CA ALA A 373 -5.87 13.15 -0.50
C ALA A 373 -7.26 12.68 -0.95
N ILE A 374 -8.14 13.60 -1.33
CA ILE A 374 -9.48 13.28 -1.82
C ILE A 374 -9.39 12.50 -3.15
N PHE A 375 -8.57 12.96 -4.10
CA PHE A 375 -8.35 12.23 -5.36
C PHE A 375 -7.79 10.83 -5.12
N THR A 376 -6.83 10.70 -4.21
CA THR A 376 -6.24 9.39 -3.86
C THR A 376 -7.31 8.46 -3.30
N CYS A 377 -8.15 8.92 -2.36
CA CYS A 377 -9.25 8.12 -1.82
C CYS A 377 -10.16 7.59 -2.93
N ILE A 378 -10.58 8.45 -3.86
CA ILE A 378 -11.47 8.06 -4.96
C ILE A 378 -10.78 7.06 -5.89
N ASN A 379 -9.54 7.29 -6.27
CA ASN A 379 -8.80 6.43 -7.19
C ASN A 379 -8.56 5.04 -6.60
N TYR A 380 -8.14 4.95 -5.35
CA TYR A 380 -7.92 3.66 -4.70
C TYR A 380 -9.23 2.92 -4.39
N ALA A 381 -10.31 3.63 -4.04
CA ALA A 381 -11.62 3.01 -3.89
C ALA A 381 -12.14 2.42 -5.21
N LYS A 382 -11.98 3.13 -6.33
CA LYS A 382 -12.28 2.61 -7.67
C LYS A 382 -11.41 1.40 -8.04
N ALA A 383 -10.11 1.47 -7.74
CA ALA A 383 -9.19 0.36 -8.00
C ALA A 383 -9.55 -0.88 -7.17
N LEU A 384 -9.97 -0.69 -5.93
CA LEU A 384 -10.41 -1.76 -5.05
C LEU A 384 -11.72 -2.40 -5.54
N SER A 385 -12.70 -1.59 -5.95
CA SER A 385 -13.94 -2.09 -6.56
C SER A 385 -13.67 -2.85 -7.85
N TYR A 386 -12.79 -2.33 -8.70
CA TYR A 386 -12.36 -3.02 -9.93
C TYR A 386 -11.70 -4.37 -9.61
N PHE A 387 -10.80 -4.41 -8.64
CA PHE A 387 -10.18 -5.64 -8.17
C PHE A 387 -11.22 -6.67 -7.68
N ARG A 388 -12.30 -6.21 -7.04
CA ARG A 388 -13.42 -7.07 -6.62
C ARG A 388 -14.35 -7.48 -7.77
N GLY A 389 -14.15 -6.99 -8.98
CA GLY A 389 -15.00 -7.25 -10.14
C GLY A 389 -16.31 -6.45 -10.12
N LEU A 390 -16.34 -5.32 -9.41
CA LEU A 390 -17.53 -4.45 -9.31
C LEU A 390 -17.42 -3.28 -10.29
N SER A 391 -18.56 -2.90 -10.86
CA SER A 391 -18.68 -1.73 -11.76
C SER A 391 -18.92 -0.41 -11.02
N GLU A 392 -19.13 -0.46 -9.70
CA GLU A 392 -19.47 0.68 -8.87
C GLU A 392 -18.79 0.60 -7.51
N VAL A 393 -18.32 1.75 -6.99
CA VAL A 393 -17.69 1.85 -5.68
C VAL A 393 -18.73 1.72 -4.57
N THR A 394 -18.45 0.86 -3.59
CA THR A 394 -19.25 0.71 -2.38
C THR A 394 -18.74 1.60 -1.25
N LEU A 395 -19.55 1.80 -0.21
CA LEU A 395 -19.11 2.50 0.99
C LEU A 395 -17.96 1.76 1.69
N ASP A 396 -18.00 0.42 1.67
CA ASP A 396 -16.99 -0.41 2.30
C ASP A 396 -15.65 -0.29 1.58
N ASP A 397 -15.64 -0.21 0.23
CA ASP A 397 -14.41 0.05 -0.53
C ASP A 397 -13.75 1.37 -0.11
N LEU A 398 -14.54 2.42 0.02
CA LEU A 398 -14.04 3.72 0.48
C LEU A 398 -13.54 3.63 1.92
N SER A 399 -14.32 3.02 2.82
CA SER A 399 -13.98 2.89 4.24
C SER A 399 -12.69 2.10 4.46
N HIS A 400 -12.44 1.06 3.68
CA HIS A 400 -11.22 0.25 3.76
C HIS A 400 -9.98 0.99 3.25
N VAL A 401 -10.14 1.91 2.31
CA VAL A 401 -9.01 2.68 1.74
C VAL A 401 -8.63 3.87 2.63
N LEU A 402 -9.60 4.53 3.25
CA LEU A 402 -9.41 5.75 4.02
C LEU A 402 -8.27 5.70 5.04
N PRO A 403 -8.14 4.66 5.92
CA PRO A 403 -7.08 4.63 6.93
C PRO A 403 -5.67 4.69 6.34
N PHE A 404 -5.46 4.07 5.18
CA PHE A 404 -4.16 4.01 4.52
C PHE A 404 -3.83 5.30 3.76
N VAL A 405 -4.83 5.98 3.24
CA VAL A 405 -4.65 7.26 2.54
C VAL A 405 -4.46 8.41 3.53
N LEU A 406 -5.23 8.42 4.62
CA LEU A 406 -5.23 9.52 5.59
C LEU A 406 -4.10 9.45 6.61
N HIS A 407 -3.39 8.33 6.65
CA HIS A 407 -2.22 8.16 7.49
C HIS A 407 -1.29 9.34 7.42
N ASP A 408 -0.55 9.91 7.96
CA ASP A 408 0.38 11.05 7.85
C ASP A 408 -0.17 12.33 7.15
N LYS A 409 -1.43 12.35 6.66
CA LYS A 409 -2.02 13.54 6.02
C LYS A 409 -2.78 14.43 6.97
N LEU A 410 -3.27 13.87 8.07
CA LEU A 410 -3.95 14.60 9.13
C LEU A 410 -3.03 14.73 10.33
N VAL A 411 -2.85 15.95 10.81
CA VAL A 411 -2.05 16.26 12.02
C VAL A 411 -2.99 16.35 13.20
N GLN A 412 -2.78 15.50 14.20
CA GLN A 412 -3.60 15.53 15.42
C GLN A 412 -3.47 16.87 16.15
N ASN A 413 -4.59 17.37 16.61
CA ASN A 413 -4.64 18.48 17.56
C ASN A 413 -4.68 17.91 18.99
N ILE A 414 -3.51 17.70 19.57
CA ILE A 414 -3.36 17.10 20.93
C ILE A 414 -4.04 17.93 22.03
N ASP A 415 -4.29 19.21 21.77
CA ASP A 415 -4.94 20.13 22.71
C ASP A 415 -6.48 20.09 22.58
N SER A 416 -7.01 19.21 21.71
CA SER A 416 -8.45 19.01 21.57
C SER A 416 -9.06 18.38 22.83
N PRO A 417 -10.23 18.84 23.28
CA PRO A 417 -10.97 18.23 24.39
C PRO A 417 -11.25 16.74 24.21
N PHE A 418 -11.30 16.26 22.97
CA PHE A 418 -11.43 14.84 22.66
C PHE A 418 -10.34 13.99 23.31
N PHE A 419 -9.09 14.47 23.33
CA PHE A 419 -7.95 13.73 23.91
C PHE A 419 -7.78 13.97 25.42
N GLU A 420 -8.58 14.85 26.05
CA GLU A 420 -8.59 15.03 27.50
C GLU A 420 -9.35 13.91 28.21
N GLU A 421 -10.29 13.25 27.54
CA GLU A 421 -11.01 12.11 28.08
C GLU A 421 -10.09 10.88 28.23
N ALA A 422 -10.18 10.21 29.38
CA ALA A 422 -9.30 9.08 29.72
C ALA A 422 -9.36 7.95 28.68
N ASP A 423 -10.55 7.65 28.16
CA ASP A 423 -10.76 6.59 27.17
C ASP A 423 -10.19 6.92 25.79
N ASN A 424 -10.03 8.22 25.49
CA ASN A 424 -9.53 8.69 24.21
C ASN A 424 -8.03 8.96 24.20
N GLN A 425 -7.37 8.94 25.36
CA GLN A 425 -5.92 9.16 25.46
C GLN A 425 -5.10 8.11 24.71
N ILE A 426 -5.64 6.89 24.55
CA ILE A 426 -5.01 5.82 23.78
C ILE A 426 -4.83 6.18 22.29
N TYR A 427 -5.62 7.11 21.76
CA TYR A 427 -5.54 7.57 20.37
C TYR A 427 -4.58 8.74 20.19
N ARG A 428 -4.06 9.27 21.29
CA ARG A 428 -3.11 10.38 21.26
C ARG A 428 -1.79 9.92 20.69
N SER A 429 -1.31 10.60 19.68
CA SER A 429 0.02 10.38 19.13
C SER A 429 1.01 11.32 19.80
N ASP A 430 2.00 10.78 20.50
CA ASP A 430 3.08 11.54 21.13
C ASP A 430 4.21 11.89 20.13
N ARG A 431 3.90 12.00 18.85
CA ARG A 431 4.88 12.31 17.79
C ARG A 431 5.19 13.81 17.68
#